data_985a430a2933b170787c02d25682d5f9
#
_entry.id   985a430a2933b170787c02d25682d5f9
#
_cell.length_a   1.000
_cell.length_b   1.000
_cell.length_c   1.000
_cell.angle_alpha   90.00
_cell.angle_beta   90.00
_cell.angle_gamma   90.00
#
_symmetry.space_group_name_H-M   'P 1'
#
loop_
_entity.id
_entity.type
_entity.pdbx_description
1 polymer ?
#
loop_
_entity_poly.entity_id
_entity_poly.type
_entity_poly.pdbx_seq_one_letter_code
_entity_poly.pdbx_strand_id
1 'polypeptide(L)'
;GCSELNLEMNGVCLGLKKTMHEAICDVPVKKDIVRISTEQEQNVTAIQDVQPQSDEHIKEIKAPLVGTFYTAAGPDEEPFVKPGQSVHAGDVIGIIEAMKLMNEVTADCDGTVKEVAAENGTMVEYGQPLVILN
;
A
#
# COMPACT_ATOMS: atom_id res chain seq x y z
N GLY A 1 34.94 2.78 38.60
CA GLY A 1 35.46 1.67 37.82
C GLY A 1 35.02 1.81 36.39
N CYS A 2 35.90 2.35 35.55
CA CYS A 2 35.69 2.40 34.10
C CYS A 2 36.09 1.06 33.51
N SER A 3 35.19 0.42 32.78
CA SER A 3 35.52 -0.73 31.96
C SER A 3 35.31 -0.31 30.50
N GLU A 4 36.39 0.10 29.87
CA GLU A 4 36.51 0.20 28.43
C GLU A 4 36.65 -1.22 27.85
N LEU A 5 35.66 -1.64 27.08
CA LEU A 5 35.77 -2.81 26.23
C LEU A 5 36.24 -2.35 24.84
N ASN A 6 37.57 -2.45 24.66
CA ASN A 6 38.20 -2.27 23.36
C ASN A 6 38.11 -3.58 22.61
N LEU A 7 37.20 -3.67 21.60
CA LEU A 7 37.08 -4.79 20.71
C LEU A 7 37.72 -4.39 19.38
N GLU A 8 39.02 -4.68 19.25
CA GLU A 8 39.71 -4.63 17.97
C GLU A 8 39.35 -5.88 17.16
N MET A 9 38.53 -5.69 16.12
CA MET A 9 38.43 -6.66 15.05
C MET A 9 38.61 -5.98 13.69
N ASN A 10 39.79 -6.28 13.12
CA ASN A 10 40.11 -6.23 11.69
C ASN A 10 39.53 -5.10 10.81
N GLY A 11 40.26 -4.01 10.74
CA GLY A 11 40.68 -3.37 9.51
C GLY A 11 39.66 -3.10 8.40
N VAL A 12 38.55 -2.42 8.69
CA VAL A 12 37.80 -1.72 7.62
C VAL A 12 37.38 -0.35 8.17
N CYS A 13 38.19 0.66 7.89
CA CYS A 13 37.80 2.06 8.04
C CYS A 13 36.83 2.45 6.94
N LEU A 14 35.53 2.44 7.21
CA LEU A 14 34.54 3.12 6.39
C LEU A 14 34.44 4.58 6.83
N GLY A 15 35.25 5.42 6.21
CA GLY A 15 35.16 6.87 6.36
C GLY A 15 33.95 7.40 5.58
N LEU A 16 32.86 7.68 6.26
CA LEU A 16 31.76 8.49 5.69
C LEU A 16 32.20 9.95 5.68
N LYS A 17 32.70 10.41 4.54
CA LYS A 17 32.85 11.83 4.23
C LYS A 17 31.52 12.35 3.69
N LYS A 18 30.79 13.07 4.54
CA LYS A 18 29.66 13.91 4.13
C LYS A 18 30.21 15.19 3.51
N THR A 19 30.30 15.22 2.17
CA THR A 19 30.55 16.45 1.43
C THR A 19 29.23 17.12 1.11
N MET A 20 28.95 18.23 1.79
CA MET A 20 28.00 19.23 1.35
C MET A 20 28.55 19.85 0.07
N HIS A 21 27.82 19.72 -1.03
CA HIS A 21 28.04 20.52 -2.22
C HIS A 21 26.84 21.44 -2.38
N GLU A 22 27.01 22.68 -1.93
CA GLU A 22 26.24 23.81 -2.44
C GLU A 22 26.73 24.08 -3.86
N ALA A 23 25.88 23.89 -4.83
CA ALA A 23 26.07 24.40 -6.17
C ALA A 23 24.88 25.30 -6.51
N ILE A 24 25.09 26.58 -6.29
CA ILE A 24 24.29 27.66 -6.87
C ILE A 24 24.59 27.66 -8.35
N CYS A 25 23.62 27.34 -9.19
CA CYS A 25 23.68 27.65 -10.62
C CYS A 25 22.63 28.70 -10.92
N ASP A 26 23.11 29.96 -10.99
CA ASP A 26 22.47 31.03 -11.70
C ASP A 26 22.31 30.68 -13.19
N VAL A 27 21.08 30.71 -13.67
CA VAL A 27 20.80 30.70 -15.11
C VAL A 27 20.06 31.97 -15.46
N PRO A 28 20.62 32.80 -16.34
CA PRO A 28 20.02 34.08 -16.73
C PRO A 28 18.82 33.89 -17.65
N VAL A 29 17.73 34.53 -17.26
CA VAL A 29 16.51 34.72 -18.05
C VAL A 29 16.83 35.51 -19.30
N LYS A 30 16.67 34.93 -20.49
CA LYS A 30 16.48 35.70 -21.72
C LYS A 30 15.01 35.71 -22.10
N LYS A 31 14.43 36.89 -22.01
CA LYS A 31 13.17 37.26 -22.62
C LYS A 31 13.36 37.29 -24.14
N ASP A 32 12.58 36.50 -24.85
CA ASP A 32 12.26 36.83 -26.23
C ASP A 32 10.74 36.70 -26.41
N ILE A 33 10.16 37.84 -26.63
CA ILE A 33 8.77 38.06 -26.97
C ILE A 33 8.63 37.76 -28.45
N VAL A 34 7.88 36.75 -28.82
CA VAL A 34 7.32 36.67 -30.17
C VAL A 34 5.80 36.52 -30.05
N ARG A 35 5.14 37.62 -30.34
CA ARG A 35 3.72 37.65 -30.67
C ARG A 35 3.53 37.06 -32.06
N ILE A 36 2.74 36.00 -32.14
CA ILE A 36 2.04 35.70 -33.38
C ILE A 36 0.59 35.41 -33.00
N SER A 37 -0.24 36.35 -33.39
CA SER A 37 -1.70 36.17 -33.44
C SER A 37 -2.02 35.27 -34.61
N THR A 38 -2.87 34.26 -34.38
CA THR A 38 -3.86 33.84 -35.38
C THR A 38 -4.91 33.04 -34.68
N GLU A 39 -6.12 33.52 -34.81
CA GLU A 39 -7.39 32.94 -34.45
C GLU A 39 -7.56 31.58 -35.13
N GLN A 40 -8.02 30.58 -34.39
CA GLN A 40 -9.06 29.68 -34.88
C GLN A 40 -9.75 28.95 -33.71
N GLU A 41 -11.04 29.02 -33.78
CA GLU A 41 -12.10 28.61 -32.90
C GLU A 41 -12.16 27.11 -32.66
N GLN A 42 -12.74 26.81 -31.48
CA GLN A 42 -13.65 25.69 -31.22
C GLN A 42 -13.10 24.27 -31.20
N ASN A 43 -12.81 23.79 -30.01
CA ASN A 43 -13.53 22.66 -29.47
C ASN A 43 -13.34 22.57 -27.94
N VAL A 44 -14.20 23.20 -27.19
CA VAL A 44 -14.37 22.93 -25.77
C VAL A 44 -15.08 21.59 -25.64
N THR A 45 -14.32 20.52 -25.71
CA THR A 45 -14.81 19.24 -25.19
C THR A 45 -14.89 19.38 -23.68
N ALA A 46 -16.11 19.40 -23.22
CA ALA A 46 -16.46 19.41 -21.81
C ALA A 46 -15.57 18.43 -21.05
N ILE A 47 -14.73 18.98 -20.17
CA ILE A 47 -14.18 18.23 -19.07
C ILE A 47 -15.39 17.90 -18.22
N GLN A 48 -15.89 16.68 -18.36
CA GLN A 48 -16.87 16.15 -17.45
C GLN A 48 -16.22 16.22 -16.08
N ASP A 49 -16.77 17.09 -15.24
CA ASP A 49 -16.61 17.02 -13.80
C ASP A 49 -16.74 15.56 -13.40
N VAL A 50 -15.60 14.96 -13.08
CA VAL A 50 -15.57 13.76 -12.27
C VAL A 50 -16.03 14.24 -10.91
N GLN A 51 -17.32 14.22 -10.69
CA GLN A 51 -17.89 14.33 -9.37
C GLN A 51 -17.14 13.34 -8.49
N PRO A 52 -16.62 13.75 -7.34
CA PRO A 52 -16.19 12.80 -6.32
C PRO A 52 -17.44 12.00 -5.96
N GLN A 53 -17.47 10.76 -6.46
CA GLN A 53 -18.48 9.80 -6.05
C GLN A 53 -18.33 9.69 -4.55
N SER A 54 -19.44 10.05 -3.87
CA SER A 54 -19.76 9.77 -2.48
C SER A 54 -18.73 8.91 -1.77
N ASP A 55 -18.18 9.41 -0.66
CA ASP A 55 -17.40 8.68 0.32
C ASP A 55 -18.22 7.45 0.78
N GLU A 56 -18.23 6.41 -0.04
CA GLU A 56 -18.52 5.08 0.43
C GLU A 56 -17.40 4.80 1.43
N HIS A 57 -17.75 4.65 2.68
CA HIS A 57 -16.83 4.32 3.76
C HIS A 57 -16.21 2.96 3.47
N ILE A 58 -15.24 2.96 2.56
CA ILE A 58 -14.45 1.78 2.22
C ILE A 58 -13.66 1.43 3.47
N LYS A 59 -13.95 0.28 4.03
CA LYS A 59 -13.23 -0.30 5.15
C LYS A 59 -12.32 -1.41 4.61
N GLU A 60 -11.11 -1.48 5.11
CA GLU A 60 -10.13 -2.48 4.69
C GLU A 60 -9.79 -3.37 5.88
N ILE A 61 -9.98 -4.67 5.73
CA ILE A 61 -9.47 -5.65 6.68
C ILE A 61 -8.04 -5.98 6.28
N LYS A 62 -7.10 -5.74 7.21
CA LYS A 62 -5.65 -5.83 6.97
C LYS A 62 -5.04 -7.05 7.62
N ALA A 63 -3.94 -7.52 7.03
CA ALA A 63 -3.17 -8.63 7.57
C ALA A 63 -2.56 -8.27 8.94
N PRO A 64 -2.85 -9.04 10.00
CA PRO A 64 -2.29 -8.81 11.33
C PRO A 64 -0.84 -9.29 11.47
N LEU A 65 -0.34 -10.06 10.52
CA LEU A 65 1.02 -10.62 10.51
C LEU A 65 1.47 -10.97 9.09
N VAL A 66 2.77 -11.20 8.93
CA VAL A 66 3.37 -11.63 7.67
C VAL A 66 3.22 -13.14 7.51
N GLY A 67 2.81 -13.60 6.33
CA GLY A 67 2.67 -15.02 6.04
C GLY A 67 1.98 -15.28 4.70
N THR A 68 1.59 -16.53 4.46
CA THR A 68 0.82 -16.91 3.27
C THR A 68 -0.67 -16.84 3.57
N PHE A 69 -1.39 -16.06 2.80
CA PHE A 69 -2.83 -15.90 2.97
C PHE A 69 -3.61 -16.97 2.21
N TYR A 70 -4.59 -17.56 2.87
CA TYR A 70 -5.53 -18.51 2.28
C TYR A 70 -6.95 -18.02 2.47
N THR A 71 -7.72 -18.02 1.40
CA THR A 71 -9.13 -17.61 1.40
C THR A 71 -10.07 -18.71 1.90
N ALA A 72 -9.59 -19.95 1.98
CA ALA A 72 -10.34 -21.13 2.43
C ALA A 72 -9.49 -21.97 3.39
N ALA A 73 -10.12 -22.85 4.15
CA ALA A 73 -9.42 -23.76 5.08
C ALA A 73 -8.65 -24.88 4.36
N GLY A 74 -8.99 -25.16 3.12
CA GLY A 74 -8.33 -26.19 2.30
C GLY A 74 -8.48 -25.94 0.81
N PRO A 75 -7.73 -26.70 -0.02
CA PRO A 75 -7.70 -26.50 -1.48
C PRO A 75 -9.06 -26.84 -2.16
N ASP A 76 -9.86 -27.71 -1.55
CA ASP A 76 -11.16 -28.13 -2.08
C ASP A 76 -12.34 -27.52 -1.29
N GLU A 77 -12.05 -26.59 -0.37
CA GLU A 77 -13.06 -25.96 0.46
C GLU A 77 -13.52 -24.62 -0.11
N GLU A 78 -14.75 -24.24 0.26
CA GLU A 78 -15.28 -22.94 -0.15
C GLU A 78 -14.53 -21.81 0.58
N PRO A 79 -14.33 -20.65 -0.10
CA PRO A 79 -13.76 -19.50 0.55
C PRO A 79 -14.64 -18.99 1.69
N PHE A 80 -14.03 -18.55 2.78
CA PHE A 80 -14.69 -18.01 3.96
C PHE A 80 -15.62 -16.85 3.63
N VAL A 81 -15.19 -16.00 2.70
CA VAL A 81 -15.96 -14.84 2.24
C VAL A 81 -15.95 -14.74 0.72
N LYS A 82 -17.06 -14.25 0.17
CA LYS A 82 -17.25 -14.02 -1.27
C LYS A 82 -17.67 -12.56 -1.51
N PRO A 83 -17.31 -11.97 -2.65
CA PRO A 83 -17.81 -10.65 -3.01
C PRO A 83 -19.34 -10.58 -2.97
N GLY A 84 -19.89 -9.54 -2.35
CA GLY A 84 -21.31 -9.36 -2.11
C GLY A 84 -21.85 -9.99 -0.83
N GLN A 85 -21.04 -10.72 -0.07
CA GLN A 85 -21.44 -11.32 1.20
C GLN A 85 -21.33 -10.29 2.34
N SER A 86 -22.31 -10.28 3.25
CA SER A 86 -22.23 -9.52 4.49
C SER A 86 -21.38 -10.25 5.51
N VAL A 87 -20.50 -9.53 6.19
CA VAL A 87 -19.66 -10.02 7.29
C VAL A 87 -19.85 -9.16 8.52
N HIS A 88 -19.66 -9.76 9.68
CA HIS A 88 -19.75 -9.08 10.98
C HIS A 88 -18.39 -9.10 11.67
N ALA A 89 -18.20 -8.15 12.58
CA ALA A 89 -17.00 -8.14 13.42
C ALA A 89 -16.85 -9.48 14.17
N GLY A 90 -15.71 -10.14 13.99
CA GLY A 90 -15.42 -11.46 14.53
C GLY A 90 -15.59 -12.63 13.55
N ASP A 91 -16.19 -12.41 12.38
CA ASP A 91 -16.30 -13.46 11.36
C ASP A 91 -14.92 -13.76 10.76
N VAL A 92 -14.62 -15.05 10.55
CA VAL A 92 -13.36 -15.47 9.89
C VAL A 92 -13.44 -15.15 8.40
N ILE A 93 -12.46 -14.40 7.91
CA ILE A 93 -12.36 -13.99 6.50
C ILE A 93 -11.27 -14.73 5.73
N GLY A 94 -10.38 -15.39 6.42
CA GLY A 94 -9.27 -16.14 5.84
C GLY A 94 -8.29 -16.63 6.89
N ILE A 95 -7.23 -17.27 6.42
CA ILE A 95 -6.18 -17.83 7.27
C ILE A 95 -4.84 -17.31 6.77
N ILE A 96 -3.94 -16.96 7.71
CA ILE A 96 -2.53 -16.68 7.39
C ILE A 96 -1.65 -17.76 8.01
N GLU A 97 -0.93 -18.46 7.15
CA GLU A 97 0.12 -19.39 7.59
C GLU A 97 1.41 -18.62 7.82
N ALA A 98 1.86 -18.64 9.07
CA ALA A 98 3.13 -18.07 9.47
C ALA A 98 3.85 -19.03 10.42
N MET A 99 5.12 -19.30 10.18
CA MET A 99 5.94 -20.21 11.01
C MET A 99 5.31 -21.59 11.22
N LYS A 100 4.63 -22.13 10.21
CA LYS A 100 3.89 -23.41 10.23
C LYS A 100 2.68 -23.43 11.19
N LEU A 101 2.19 -22.26 11.56
CA LEU A 101 0.96 -22.09 12.33
C LEU A 101 -0.11 -21.44 11.45
N MET A 102 -1.31 -21.99 11.49
CA MET A 102 -2.48 -21.41 10.84
C MET A 102 -3.13 -20.41 11.79
N ASN A 103 -3.13 -19.14 11.40
CA ASN A 103 -3.74 -18.07 12.17
C ASN A 103 -4.98 -17.57 11.44
N GLU A 104 -6.13 -17.69 12.08
CA GLU A 104 -7.38 -17.15 11.55
C GLU A 104 -7.35 -15.63 11.55
N VAL A 105 -7.78 -15.04 10.45
CA VAL A 105 -7.98 -13.58 10.32
C VAL A 105 -9.46 -13.33 10.41
N THR A 106 -9.86 -12.48 11.36
CA THR A 106 -11.25 -12.10 11.57
C THR A 106 -11.50 -10.66 11.10
N ALA A 107 -12.74 -10.41 10.70
CA ALA A 107 -13.22 -9.06 10.41
C ALA A 107 -13.18 -8.21 11.70
N ASP A 108 -12.70 -7.00 11.60
CA ASP A 108 -12.66 -6.01 12.69
C ASP A 108 -13.91 -5.11 12.71
N CYS A 109 -14.72 -5.17 11.67
CA CYS A 109 -15.95 -4.39 11.54
C CYS A 109 -16.99 -5.08 10.67
N ASP A 110 -18.25 -4.62 10.81
CA ASP A 110 -19.36 -5.04 9.96
C ASP A 110 -19.30 -4.35 8.61
N GLY A 111 -19.70 -5.08 7.57
CA GLY A 111 -19.78 -4.54 6.21
C GLY A 111 -20.17 -5.59 5.18
N THR A 112 -20.21 -5.19 3.92
CA THR A 112 -20.41 -6.08 2.80
C THR A 112 -19.10 -6.19 2.02
N VAL A 113 -18.67 -7.42 1.75
CA VAL A 113 -17.44 -7.67 0.97
C VAL A 113 -17.59 -7.09 -0.42
N LYS A 114 -16.79 -6.10 -0.74
CA LYS A 114 -16.69 -5.51 -2.08
C LYS A 114 -15.81 -6.38 -2.96
N GLU A 115 -14.62 -6.67 -2.46
CA GLU A 115 -13.68 -7.57 -3.13
C GLU A 115 -12.70 -8.21 -2.13
N VAL A 116 -12.10 -9.32 -2.53
CA VAL A 116 -10.98 -9.95 -1.85
C VAL A 116 -9.71 -9.48 -2.57
N ALA A 117 -8.95 -8.59 -1.90
CA ALA A 117 -7.79 -7.93 -2.49
C ALA A 117 -6.55 -8.84 -2.57
N ALA A 118 -6.45 -9.82 -1.66
CA ALA A 118 -5.35 -10.78 -1.63
C ALA A 118 -5.77 -12.11 -2.26
N GLU A 119 -4.93 -12.64 -3.15
CA GLU A 119 -5.17 -13.92 -3.80
C GLU A 119 -4.85 -15.10 -2.86
N ASN A 120 -5.55 -16.22 -3.07
CA ASN A 120 -5.33 -17.45 -2.31
C ASN A 120 -3.90 -17.99 -2.51
N GLY A 121 -3.22 -18.32 -1.43
CA GLY A 121 -1.86 -18.86 -1.45
C GLY A 121 -0.76 -17.83 -1.72
N THR A 122 -1.05 -16.54 -1.63
CA THR A 122 -0.05 -15.48 -1.80
C THR A 122 0.55 -15.04 -0.46
N MET A 123 1.82 -14.64 -0.51
CA MET A 123 2.47 -14.03 0.65
C MET A 123 1.98 -12.61 0.84
N VAL A 124 1.59 -12.30 2.06
CA VAL A 124 1.11 -10.97 2.48
C VAL A 124 1.98 -10.39 3.58
N GLU A 125 2.05 -9.06 3.61
CA GLU A 125 2.80 -8.32 4.61
C GLU A 125 1.88 -7.78 5.70
N TYR A 126 2.46 -7.44 6.86
CA TYR A 126 1.73 -6.79 7.94
C TYR A 126 1.08 -5.49 7.46
N GLY A 127 -0.22 -5.34 7.70
CA GLY A 127 -0.97 -4.16 7.30
C GLY A 127 -1.41 -4.14 5.83
N GLN A 128 -1.10 -5.18 5.06
CA GLN A 128 -1.59 -5.30 3.68
C GLN A 128 -3.11 -5.56 3.66
N PRO A 129 -3.88 -4.87 2.81
CA PRO A 129 -5.32 -5.12 2.71
C PRO A 129 -5.59 -6.52 2.14
N LEU A 130 -6.46 -7.26 2.81
CA LEU A 130 -6.89 -8.61 2.44
C LEU A 130 -8.28 -8.60 1.84
N VAL A 131 -9.20 -7.90 2.46
CA VAL A 131 -10.61 -7.79 2.05
C VAL A 131 -11.05 -6.34 2.16
N ILE A 132 -11.76 -5.88 1.14
CA ILE A 132 -12.34 -4.54 1.08
C ILE A 132 -13.84 -4.65 1.32
N LEU A 133 -14.35 -3.86 2.26
CA LEU A 133 -15.76 -3.78 2.63
C LEU A 133 -16.36 -2.43 2.24
N ASN A 134 -17.66 -2.43 2.01
CA ASN A 134 -18.50 -1.24 1.90
C ASN A 134 -19.22 -0.98 3.22
#